data_df864e1ab1908ada35c6e0036ae09f78
#
_entry.id   df864e1ab1908ada35c6e0036ae09f78
#
_cell.length_a   1.000
_cell.length_b   1.000
_cell.length_c   1.000
_cell.angle_alpha   90.00
_cell.angle_beta   90.00
_cell.angle_gamma   90.00
#
_symmetry.space_group_name_H-M   'P 1'
#
loop_
_entity.id
_entity.type
_entity.pdbx_description
1 polymer ?
#
loop_
_entity_poly.entity_id
_entity_poly.type
_entity_poly.pdbx_seq_one_letter_code
_entity_poly.pdbx_strand_id
1 'polypeptide(L)'
;MAQTEAVTVRKQIVVDAPIERAFTVFTDRFGDFKPPEHNLLGAPIAETVFEGRVGGSIVDRAVDGSECRWARILAFDPPDRVVFSWDISPRWTIETDPAQASEVEVRFYAESPTRTRVELEHRHIDRHGPGWEAVTDGVDGAQGWPLYLDRYAALVKEGS
;
A
#
# COMPACT_ATOMS: atom_id res chain seq x y z
N MET A 1 -26.80 5.76 -6.21
CA MET A 1 -26.81 4.36 -5.80
C MET A 1 -25.74 4.11 -4.76
N ALA A 2 -25.99 3.15 -3.90
CA ALA A 2 -25.10 2.88 -2.79
C ALA A 2 -23.87 2.04 -3.15
N GLN A 3 -23.63 1.82 -4.42
CA GLN A 3 -22.55 0.92 -4.87
C GLN A 3 -21.17 1.44 -4.60
N THR A 4 -21.00 2.76 -4.36
CA THR A 4 -19.67 3.32 -4.09
C THR A 4 -19.01 2.68 -2.87
N GLU A 5 -19.79 2.29 -1.87
CA GLU A 5 -19.23 1.65 -0.68
C GLU A 5 -18.72 0.24 -0.96
N ALA A 6 -19.33 -0.45 -1.93
CA ALA A 6 -18.91 -1.80 -2.28
C ALA A 6 -17.56 -1.86 -2.98
N VAL A 7 -17.03 -0.71 -3.45
CA VAL A 7 -15.74 -0.64 -4.15
C VAL A 7 -14.63 -0.09 -3.26
N THR A 8 -14.87 -0.06 -1.95
CA THR A 8 -13.89 0.42 -0.96
C THR A 8 -13.58 -0.71 0.01
N VAL A 9 -12.28 -0.94 0.22
CA VAL A 9 -11.78 -1.92 1.20
C VAL A 9 -11.16 -1.15 2.36
N ARG A 10 -11.60 -1.44 3.59
CA ARG A 10 -11.08 -0.78 4.80
C ARG A 10 -10.49 -1.81 5.74
N LYS A 11 -9.29 -1.51 6.23
CA LYS A 11 -8.60 -2.35 7.22
C LYS A 11 -7.98 -1.45 8.26
N GLN A 12 -7.76 -1.98 9.46
CA GLN A 12 -7.02 -1.24 10.49
C GLN A 12 -6.23 -2.18 11.36
N ILE A 13 -5.20 -1.63 11.98
CA ILE A 13 -4.37 -2.37 12.92
C ILE A 13 -3.84 -1.38 13.96
N VAL A 14 -3.53 -1.87 15.15
CA VAL A 14 -2.89 -1.08 16.21
C VAL A 14 -1.49 -1.62 16.41
N VAL A 15 -0.50 -0.71 16.43
CA VAL A 15 0.89 -1.08 16.64
C VAL A 15 1.42 -0.40 17.90
N ASP A 16 2.30 -1.09 18.64
CA ASP A 16 2.88 -0.58 19.88
C ASP A 16 4.14 0.22 19.58
N ALA A 17 3.94 1.42 19.01
CA ALA A 17 5.01 2.32 18.65
C ALA A 17 4.49 3.76 18.58
N PRO A 18 5.37 4.75 18.78
CA PRO A 18 5.00 6.15 18.56
C PRO A 18 4.59 6.37 17.11
N ILE A 19 3.75 7.39 16.86
CA ILE A 19 3.22 7.66 15.53
C ILE A 19 4.34 7.92 14.50
N GLU A 20 5.41 8.61 14.91
CA GLU A 20 6.54 8.89 14.01
C GLU A 20 7.18 7.60 13.52
N ARG A 21 7.38 6.65 14.41
CA ARG A 21 7.96 5.37 14.06
C ARG A 21 7.00 4.55 13.19
N ALA A 22 5.71 4.52 13.58
CA ALA A 22 4.69 3.79 12.81
C ALA A 22 4.67 4.28 11.36
N PHE A 23 4.70 5.59 11.16
CA PHE A 23 4.72 6.19 9.83
C PHE A 23 6.01 5.87 9.08
N THR A 24 7.16 6.05 9.73
CA THR A 24 8.48 5.84 9.11
C THR A 24 8.68 4.39 8.68
N VAL A 25 8.29 3.44 9.51
CA VAL A 25 8.40 2.01 9.16
C VAL A 25 7.51 1.70 7.96
N PHE A 26 6.29 2.24 7.93
CA PHE A 26 5.39 1.99 6.82
C PHE A 26 5.97 2.47 5.49
N THR A 27 6.56 3.66 5.48
CA THR A 27 7.08 4.26 4.23
C THR A 27 8.49 3.79 3.92
N ASP A 28 9.43 3.96 4.84
CA ASP A 28 10.85 3.68 4.57
C ASP A 28 11.15 2.20 4.45
N ARG A 29 10.36 1.35 5.11
CA ARG A 29 10.59 -0.08 5.11
C ARG A 29 9.46 -0.87 4.44
N PHE A 30 8.75 -0.23 3.52
CA PHE A 30 7.64 -0.86 2.81
C PHE A 30 8.06 -2.19 2.16
N GLY A 31 9.22 -2.24 1.57
CA GLY A 31 9.73 -3.46 0.92
C GLY A 31 9.97 -4.62 1.87
N ASP A 32 10.14 -4.32 3.16
CA ASP A 32 10.42 -5.36 4.15
C ASP A 32 9.15 -6.10 4.58
N PHE A 33 7.97 -5.51 4.36
CA PHE A 33 6.72 -6.21 4.67
C PHE A 33 5.87 -6.52 3.42
N LYS A 34 6.23 -6.00 2.27
CA LYS A 34 5.55 -6.34 1.02
C LYS A 34 5.89 -7.79 0.64
N PRO A 35 4.90 -8.66 0.38
CA PRO A 35 5.18 -10.03 -0.03
C PRO A 35 6.00 -10.08 -1.32
N PRO A 36 7.14 -10.77 -1.36
CA PRO A 36 7.97 -10.82 -2.56
C PRO A 36 7.31 -11.54 -3.75
N GLU A 37 6.32 -12.39 -3.49
CA GLU A 37 5.56 -13.04 -4.55
C GLU A 37 4.62 -12.09 -5.29
N HIS A 38 4.36 -10.89 -4.74
CA HIS A 38 3.58 -9.85 -5.41
C HIS A 38 4.51 -9.07 -6.34
N ASN A 39 4.85 -9.67 -7.47
CA ASN A 39 5.92 -9.22 -8.35
C ASN A 39 5.42 -9.25 -9.80
N LEU A 40 5.40 -8.09 -10.45
CA LEU A 40 5.03 -7.96 -11.86
C LEU A 40 6.24 -8.06 -12.80
N LEU A 41 7.44 -8.14 -12.24
CA LEU A 41 8.67 -8.26 -13.02
C LEU A 41 8.97 -9.72 -13.31
N GLY A 42 9.80 -9.97 -14.34
CA GLY A 42 10.17 -11.31 -14.72
C GLY A 42 11.33 -11.91 -13.91
N ALA A 43 11.81 -11.21 -12.89
CA ALA A 43 12.90 -11.66 -12.03
C ALA A 43 12.59 -11.35 -10.58
N PRO A 44 13.23 -12.01 -9.61
CA PRO A 44 12.97 -11.75 -8.19
C PRO A 44 13.22 -10.28 -7.82
N ILE A 45 12.43 -9.77 -6.87
CA ILE A 45 12.59 -8.41 -6.38
C ILE A 45 13.79 -8.33 -5.45
N ALA A 46 14.74 -7.43 -5.77
CA ALA A 46 15.89 -7.15 -4.92
C ALA A 46 15.55 -6.13 -3.84
N GLU A 47 14.72 -5.13 -4.17
CA GLU A 47 14.28 -4.11 -3.21
C GLU A 47 13.00 -3.45 -3.69
N THR A 48 12.23 -2.88 -2.74
CA THR A 48 11.09 -2.01 -3.04
C THR A 48 11.39 -0.65 -2.41
N VAL A 49 11.31 0.41 -3.19
CA VAL A 49 11.61 1.77 -2.73
C VAL A 49 10.30 2.56 -2.69
N PHE A 50 10.01 3.16 -1.53
CA PHE A 50 8.89 4.07 -1.35
C PHE A 50 9.45 5.49 -1.38
N GLU A 51 9.22 6.20 -2.47
CA GLU A 51 9.74 7.57 -2.62
C GLU A 51 8.83 8.51 -1.82
N GLY A 52 9.28 8.94 -0.65
CA GLY A 52 8.48 9.67 0.33
C GLY A 52 8.28 11.14 0.00
N ARG A 53 7.54 11.42 -1.07
CA ARG A 53 7.17 12.77 -1.46
C ARG A 53 6.03 12.73 -2.48
N VAL A 54 5.26 13.79 -2.56
CA VAL A 54 4.25 13.93 -3.62
C VAL A 54 4.95 13.93 -4.97
N GLY A 55 4.44 13.15 -5.91
CA GLY A 55 5.06 12.97 -7.22
C GLY A 55 6.07 11.85 -7.29
N GLY A 56 6.47 11.28 -6.15
CA GLY A 56 7.29 10.09 -6.12
C GLY A 56 6.50 8.85 -6.47
N SER A 57 7.14 7.68 -6.42
CA SER A 57 6.52 6.41 -6.77
C SER A 57 6.90 5.33 -5.77
N ILE A 58 6.15 4.22 -5.80
CA ILE A 58 6.60 2.98 -5.16
C ILE A 58 7.16 2.11 -6.29
N VAL A 59 8.42 1.72 -6.18
CA VAL A 59 9.18 1.06 -7.26
C VAL A 59 9.72 -0.27 -6.77
N ASP A 60 9.39 -1.35 -7.48
CA ASP A 60 10.04 -2.63 -7.28
C ASP A 60 11.25 -2.71 -8.22
N ARG A 61 12.41 -3.08 -7.68
CA ARG A 61 13.61 -3.31 -8.46
C ARG A 61 13.98 -4.78 -8.38
N ALA A 62 14.15 -5.41 -9.54
CA ALA A 62 14.52 -6.81 -9.59
C ALA A 62 16.04 -6.99 -9.57
N VAL A 63 16.47 -8.22 -9.30
CA VAL A 63 17.90 -8.57 -9.26
C VAL A 63 18.60 -8.38 -10.60
N ASP A 64 17.84 -8.38 -11.71
CA ASP A 64 18.40 -8.16 -13.06
C ASP A 64 18.44 -6.67 -13.45
N GLY A 65 18.07 -5.77 -12.54
CA GLY A 65 18.05 -4.33 -12.79
C GLY A 65 16.76 -3.78 -13.34
N SER A 66 15.79 -4.62 -13.68
CA SER A 66 14.48 -4.13 -14.17
C SER A 66 13.70 -3.47 -13.03
N GLU A 67 12.81 -2.54 -13.39
CA GLU A 67 12.03 -1.77 -12.42
C GLU A 67 10.56 -1.77 -12.80
N CYS A 68 9.70 -1.70 -11.76
CA CYS A 68 8.26 -1.58 -11.93
C CYS A 68 7.73 -0.50 -10.99
N ARG A 69 7.27 0.62 -11.56
CA ARG A 69 6.63 1.70 -10.81
C ARG A 69 5.14 1.42 -10.79
N TRP A 70 4.66 0.87 -9.67
CA TRP A 70 3.27 0.39 -9.59
C TRP A 70 2.36 1.30 -8.78
N ALA A 71 2.88 2.40 -8.23
CA ALA A 71 2.09 3.37 -7.48
C ALA A 71 2.74 4.74 -7.57
N ARG A 72 1.90 5.79 -7.46
CA ARG A 72 2.33 7.18 -7.41
C ARG A 72 1.91 7.78 -6.09
N ILE A 73 2.78 8.58 -5.48
CA ILE A 73 2.48 9.22 -4.21
C ILE A 73 1.65 10.47 -4.48
N LEU A 74 0.40 10.47 -4.01
CA LEU A 74 -0.57 11.53 -4.25
C LEU A 74 -0.63 12.53 -3.10
N ALA A 75 -0.35 12.09 -1.87
CA ALA A 75 -0.27 12.96 -0.69
C ALA A 75 0.74 12.36 0.28
N PHE A 76 1.48 13.21 0.96
CA PHE A 76 2.52 12.77 1.88
C PHE A 76 2.61 13.76 3.04
N ASP A 77 1.96 13.43 4.16
CA ASP A 77 1.81 14.30 5.32
C ASP A 77 2.33 13.59 6.59
N PRO A 78 3.66 13.47 6.75
CA PRO A 78 4.22 12.80 7.94
C PRO A 78 3.88 13.54 9.22
N PRO A 79 3.62 12.85 10.31
CA PRO A 79 3.49 11.41 10.45
C PRO A 79 2.04 10.91 10.39
N ASP A 80 1.14 11.70 9.80
CA ASP A 80 -0.30 11.51 9.92
C ASP A 80 -0.92 10.72 8.76
N ARG A 81 -0.38 10.88 7.54
CA ARG A 81 -1.14 10.41 6.38
C ARG A 81 -0.25 10.25 5.14
N VAL A 82 -0.54 9.22 4.35
CA VAL A 82 0.01 9.07 3.01
C VAL A 82 -1.09 8.53 2.10
N VAL A 83 -1.14 9.01 0.86
CA VAL A 83 -2.05 8.51 -0.18
C VAL A 83 -1.22 8.14 -1.38
N PHE A 84 -1.45 6.95 -1.92
CA PHE A 84 -0.81 6.54 -3.17
C PHE A 84 -1.82 5.86 -4.08
N SER A 85 -1.54 5.92 -5.39
CA SER A 85 -2.38 5.24 -6.37
C SER A 85 -2.07 3.76 -6.40
N TRP A 86 -3.03 2.97 -6.88
CA TRP A 86 -2.83 1.56 -7.15
C TRP A 86 -2.89 1.42 -8.68
N ASP A 87 -1.72 1.39 -9.30
CA ASP A 87 -1.60 1.38 -10.77
C ASP A 87 -1.49 -0.03 -11.33
N ILE A 88 -1.99 -1.01 -10.59
CA ILE A 88 -2.00 -2.41 -11.03
C ILE A 88 -3.40 -2.74 -11.54
N SER A 89 -3.50 -3.10 -12.83
CA SER A 89 -4.78 -3.38 -13.47
C SER A 89 -5.36 -4.73 -13.02
N PRO A 90 -6.65 -4.99 -13.33
CA PRO A 90 -7.24 -6.31 -13.03
C PRO A 90 -6.54 -7.47 -13.74
N ARG A 91 -5.77 -7.18 -14.77
CA ARG A 91 -4.98 -8.19 -15.49
C ARG A 91 -3.54 -8.28 -15.00
N TRP A 92 -3.25 -7.61 -13.86
CA TRP A 92 -1.93 -7.64 -13.21
C TRP A 92 -0.84 -7.06 -14.11
N THR A 93 -1.18 -6.00 -14.82
CA THR A 93 -0.25 -5.19 -15.61
C THR A 93 -0.31 -3.75 -15.10
N ILE A 94 0.67 -2.94 -15.48
CA ILE A 94 0.69 -1.54 -15.06
C ILE A 94 -0.33 -0.75 -15.87
N GLU A 95 -1.19 -0.05 -15.16
CA GLU A 95 -2.15 0.89 -15.74
C GLU A 95 -1.48 2.24 -15.93
N THR A 96 -1.51 2.76 -17.13
CA THR A 96 -0.86 4.05 -17.45
C THR A 96 -1.83 5.24 -17.40
N ASP A 97 -3.13 4.97 -17.35
CA ASP A 97 -4.14 6.03 -17.29
C ASP A 97 -4.50 6.31 -15.83
N PRO A 98 -4.17 7.50 -15.28
CA PRO A 98 -4.49 7.83 -13.89
C PRO A 98 -5.98 7.73 -13.56
N ALA A 99 -6.86 7.94 -14.54
CA ALA A 99 -8.30 7.84 -14.32
C ALA A 99 -8.76 6.40 -14.12
N GLN A 100 -7.93 5.42 -14.46
CA GLN A 100 -8.21 3.99 -14.31
C GLN A 100 -7.55 3.39 -13.09
N ALA A 101 -6.95 4.21 -12.22
CA ALA A 101 -6.26 3.74 -11.02
C ALA A 101 -7.10 4.01 -9.77
N SER A 102 -7.08 3.08 -8.84
CA SER A 102 -7.66 3.28 -7.52
C SER A 102 -6.66 4.00 -6.61
N GLU A 103 -7.08 4.31 -5.39
CA GLU A 103 -6.26 5.03 -4.41
C GLU A 103 -6.24 4.30 -3.08
N VAL A 104 -5.09 4.38 -2.41
CA VAL A 104 -4.92 3.83 -1.06
C VAL A 104 -4.54 4.98 -0.13
N GLU A 105 -5.35 5.21 0.88
CA GLU A 105 -5.05 6.18 1.94
C GLU A 105 -4.71 5.44 3.21
N VAL A 106 -3.60 5.81 3.83
CA VAL A 106 -3.20 5.26 5.12
C VAL A 106 -3.09 6.40 6.11
N ARG A 107 -3.89 6.33 7.19
CA ARG A 107 -3.91 7.34 8.25
C ARG A 107 -3.38 6.76 9.53
N PHE A 108 -2.63 7.57 10.27
CA PHE A 108 -1.98 7.19 11.51
C PHE A 108 -2.53 8.05 12.63
N TYR A 109 -3.00 7.43 13.71
CA TYR A 109 -3.59 8.12 14.87
C TYR A 109 -2.87 7.69 16.12
N ALA A 110 -2.21 8.64 16.79
CA ALA A 110 -1.56 8.38 18.08
C ALA A 110 -2.64 8.16 19.14
N GLU A 111 -2.80 6.94 19.62
CA GLU A 111 -3.71 6.63 20.71
C GLU A 111 -3.06 6.90 22.05
N SER A 112 -1.73 6.81 22.09
CA SER A 112 -0.91 7.15 23.24
C SER A 112 0.50 7.46 22.73
N PRO A 113 1.43 7.93 23.57
CA PRO A 113 2.81 8.16 23.14
C PRO A 113 3.52 6.91 22.61
N THR A 114 3.01 5.71 22.91
CA THR A 114 3.63 4.43 22.52
C THR A 114 2.70 3.52 21.73
N ARG A 115 1.54 4.04 21.26
CA ARG A 115 0.57 3.22 20.54
C ARG A 115 -0.07 4.03 19.43
N THR A 116 -0.12 3.45 18.24
CA THR A 116 -0.67 4.09 17.05
C THR A 116 -1.69 3.18 16.38
N ARG A 117 -2.85 3.75 16.04
CA ARG A 117 -3.84 3.06 15.19
C ARG A 117 -3.53 3.44 13.74
N VAL A 118 -3.44 2.43 12.89
CA VAL A 118 -3.19 2.60 11.46
C VAL A 118 -4.44 2.17 10.72
N GLU A 119 -5.03 3.09 9.95
CA GLU A 119 -6.24 2.82 9.16
C GLU A 119 -5.91 2.91 7.68
N LEU A 120 -6.27 1.88 6.93
CA LEU A 120 -6.03 1.80 5.49
C LEU A 120 -7.37 1.76 4.77
N GLU A 121 -7.52 2.63 3.77
CA GLU A 121 -8.69 2.65 2.91
C GLU A 121 -8.24 2.57 1.46
N HIS A 122 -8.62 1.47 0.78
CA HIS A 122 -8.39 1.31 -0.66
C HIS A 122 -9.71 1.61 -1.34
N ARG A 123 -9.78 2.74 -2.05
CA ARG A 123 -11.04 3.29 -2.56
C ARG A 123 -11.00 3.50 -4.07
N HIS A 124 -12.17 3.68 -4.67
CA HIS A 124 -12.32 3.90 -6.11
C HIS A 124 -11.82 2.74 -6.96
N ILE A 125 -11.99 1.51 -6.44
CA ILE A 125 -11.47 0.31 -7.12
C ILE A 125 -12.18 0.10 -8.46
N ASP A 126 -13.45 0.53 -8.58
CA ASP A 126 -14.21 0.45 -9.82
C ASP A 126 -13.59 1.26 -10.97
N ARG A 127 -12.67 2.17 -10.68
CA ARG A 127 -11.94 2.92 -11.72
C ARG A 127 -11.11 2.00 -12.61
N HIS A 128 -10.73 0.82 -12.13
CA HIS A 128 -9.97 -0.14 -12.93
C HIS A 128 -10.74 -0.68 -14.13
N GLY A 129 -12.05 -0.43 -14.20
CA GLY A 129 -12.88 -0.85 -15.32
C GLY A 129 -13.26 -2.33 -15.24
N PRO A 130 -13.66 -2.95 -16.35
CA PRO A 130 -14.11 -4.34 -16.32
C PRO A 130 -13.09 -5.24 -15.64
N GLY A 131 -13.56 -6.06 -14.67
CA GLY A 131 -12.69 -6.93 -13.88
C GLY A 131 -12.24 -6.34 -12.56
N TRP A 132 -12.69 -5.13 -12.19
CA TRP A 132 -12.29 -4.48 -10.94
C TRP A 132 -12.61 -5.33 -9.71
N GLU A 133 -13.61 -6.20 -9.79
CA GLU A 133 -13.97 -7.08 -8.68
C GLU A 133 -12.81 -8.00 -8.29
N ALA A 134 -12.00 -8.42 -9.26
CA ALA A 134 -10.82 -9.24 -8.97
C ALA A 134 -9.79 -8.47 -8.16
N VAL A 135 -9.67 -7.17 -8.37
CA VAL A 135 -8.79 -6.32 -7.57
C VAL A 135 -9.29 -6.24 -6.14
N THR A 136 -10.61 -6.00 -5.96
CA THR A 136 -11.23 -5.95 -4.63
C THR A 136 -11.00 -7.25 -3.88
N ASP A 137 -11.30 -8.38 -4.51
CA ASP A 137 -11.14 -9.70 -3.88
C ASP A 137 -9.68 -9.97 -3.52
N GLY A 138 -8.75 -9.57 -4.36
CA GLY A 138 -7.33 -9.77 -4.11
C GLY A 138 -6.80 -8.96 -2.94
N VAL A 139 -7.12 -7.66 -2.89
CA VAL A 139 -6.61 -6.78 -1.83
C VAL A 139 -7.32 -6.99 -0.50
N ASP A 140 -8.59 -7.41 -0.53
CA ASP A 140 -9.38 -7.68 0.67
C ASP A 140 -9.08 -9.07 1.27
N GLY A 141 -8.57 -9.98 0.47
CA GLY A 141 -8.32 -11.36 0.88
C GLY A 141 -7.11 -11.52 1.79
N ALA A 142 -6.91 -12.73 2.27
CA ALA A 142 -5.84 -13.05 3.23
C ALA A 142 -4.43 -12.78 2.69
N GLN A 143 -4.26 -12.76 1.37
CA GLN A 143 -2.97 -12.48 0.73
C GLN A 143 -2.83 -11.01 0.34
N GLY A 144 -3.84 -10.19 0.59
CA GLY A 144 -3.84 -8.75 0.30
C GLY A 144 -3.46 -7.92 1.52
N TRP A 145 -4.21 -6.85 1.77
CA TRP A 145 -3.90 -5.91 2.86
C TRP A 145 -3.79 -6.58 4.24
N PRO A 146 -4.61 -7.59 4.61
CA PRO A 146 -4.41 -8.25 5.90
C PRO A 146 -2.98 -8.81 6.07
N LEU A 147 -2.42 -9.43 5.03
CA LEU A 147 -1.06 -9.96 5.08
C LEU A 147 -0.03 -8.83 5.20
N TYR A 148 -0.20 -7.75 4.42
CA TYR A 148 0.70 -6.60 4.49
C TYR A 148 0.71 -6.00 5.90
N LEU A 149 -0.47 -5.82 6.48
CA LEU A 149 -0.60 -5.20 7.80
C LEU A 149 -0.05 -6.10 8.90
N ASP A 150 -0.24 -7.42 8.81
CA ASP A 150 0.33 -8.37 9.77
C ASP A 150 1.85 -8.32 9.74
N ARG A 151 2.44 -8.31 8.56
CA ARG A 151 3.90 -8.24 8.40
C ARG A 151 4.44 -6.88 8.84
N TYR A 152 3.71 -5.82 8.55
CA TYR A 152 4.05 -4.47 8.99
C TYR A 152 4.08 -4.39 10.52
N ALA A 153 3.06 -4.91 11.18
CA ALA A 153 2.99 -4.90 12.64
C ALA A 153 4.14 -5.67 13.26
N ALA A 154 4.49 -6.82 12.68
CA ALA A 154 5.64 -7.61 13.16
C ALA A 154 6.94 -6.83 12.99
N LEU A 155 7.09 -6.12 11.89
CA LEU A 155 8.29 -5.33 11.60
C LEU A 155 8.43 -4.15 12.58
N VAL A 156 7.33 -3.46 12.87
CA VAL A 156 7.32 -2.37 13.86
C VAL A 156 7.77 -2.88 15.22
N LYS A 157 7.29 -4.06 15.60
CA LYS A 157 7.62 -4.67 16.89
C LYS A 157 9.09 -5.06 16.99
N GLU A 158 9.68 -5.57 15.90
CA GLU A 158 11.08 -5.99 15.87
C GLU A 158 12.05 -4.85 16.17
N GLY A 159 11.73 -3.65 15.73
CA GLY A 159 12.61 -2.52 15.90
C GLY A 159 12.47 -1.81 17.23
N SER A 160 11.62 -2.30 18.13
CA SER A 160 11.39 -1.66 19.42
C SER A 160 12.49 -1.96 20.42
#